data_2528513ab7814e3a3e7dd288ee521e81
#
_entry.id   2528513ab7814e3a3e7dd288ee521e81
#
_cell.length_a   1.000
_cell.length_b   1.000
_cell.length_c   1.000
_cell.angle_alpha   90.00
_cell.angle_beta   90.00
_cell.angle_gamma   90.00
#
_symmetry.space_group_name_H-M   'P 1'
#
loop_
_entity.id
_entity.type
_entity.pdbx_description
1 polymer ?
#
loop_
_entity_poly.entity_id
_entity_poly.type
_entity_poly.pdbx_seq_one_letter_code
_entity_poly.pdbx_strand_id
1 'polypeptide(L)'
;KMFISTPDSNEESMKLVTMSLMQIVDQCDRYFKSGNADVNRDKLFIYNYAIPLNDRDFSAMMNDVFKVVNKYAKRKVTDDAKLRNLYLLSAPKGENDE
;
A
#
# COMPACT_ATOMS: atom_id res chain seq x y z
N LYS A 1 -1.71 -6.99 11.07
CA LYS A 1 -2.78 -7.84 10.57
C LYS A 1 -3.10 -7.47 9.13
N MET A 2 -3.01 -8.43 8.25
CA MET A 2 -3.25 -8.20 6.83
C MET A 2 -4.66 -8.61 6.45
N PHE A 3 -5.28 -7.79 5.62
CA PHE A 3 -6.55 -8.12 5.02
C PHE A 3 -6.36 -8.30 3.52
N ILE A 4 -6.92 -9.38 3.01
CA ILE A 4 -7.09 -9.57 1.57
C ILE A 4 -8.58 -9.52 1.33
N SER A 5 -9.01 -8.53 0.56
CA SER A 5 -10.40 -8.38 0.19
C SER A 5 -10.57 -8.81 -1.27
N THR A 6 -11.48 -9.73 -1.51
CA THR A 6 -11.78 -10.25 -2.83
C THR A 6 -13.22 -9.88 -3.19
N PRO A 7 -13.42 -8.72 -3.83
CA PRO A 7 -14.77 -8.29 -4.20
C PRO A 7 -15.38 -9.21 -5.27
N ASP A 8 -16.71 -9.37 -5.20
CA ASP A 8 -17.44 -10.29 -6.08
C ASP A 8 -17.77 -9.71 -7.45
N SER A 9 -17.59 -8.39 -7.64
CA SER A 9 -17.94 -7.74 -8.90
C SER A 9 -17.00 -6.60 -9.22
N ASN A 10 -17.00 -6.19 -10.47
CA ASN A 10 -16.21 -5.03 -10.91
C ASN A 10 -16.68 -3.74 -10.23
N GLU A 11 -17.97 -3.62 -9.97
CA GLU A 11 -18.53 -2.47 -9.28
C GLU A 11 -18.03 -2.39 -7.85
N GLU A 12 -18.04 -3.53 -7.13
CA GLU A 12 -17.51 -3.60 -5.77
C GLU A 12 -16.00 -3.35 -5.73
N SER A 13 -15.28 -3.86 -6.73
CA SER A 13 -13.85 -3.61 -6.86
C SER A 13 -13.55 -2.12 -7.01
N MET A 14 -14.33 -1.43 -7.85
CA MET A 14 -14.14 0.01 -8.06
C MET A 14 -14.46 0.80 -6.81
N LYS A 15 -15.50 0.42 -6.06
CA LYS A 15 -15.80 1.04 -4.77
C LYS A 15 -14.65 0.87 -3.79
N LEU A 16 -14.11 -0.33 -3.69
CA LEU A 16 -12.99 -0.62 -2.79
C LEU A 16 -11.76 0.23 -3.14
N VAL A 17 -11.41 0.30 -4.41
CA VAL A 17 -10.28 1.11 -4.87
C VAL A 17 -10.53 2.59 -4.56
N THR A 18 -11.71 3.09 -4.90
CA THR A 18 -12.05 4.49 -4.68
C THR A 18 -11.98 4.87 -3.21
N MET A 19 -12.60 4.06 -2.34
CA MET A 19 -12.58 4.32 -0.90
C MET A 19 -11.17 4.27 -0.32
N SER A 20 -10.37 3.30 -0.76
CA SER A 20 -9.00 3.17 -0.30
C SER A 20 -8.14 4.37 -0.72
N LEU A 21 -8.27 4.81 -1.97
CA LEU A 21 -7.52 5.96 -2.46
C LEU A 21 -7.96 7.26 -1.77
N MET A 22 -9.26 7.41 -1.49
CA MET A 22 -9.76 8.57 -0.76
C MET A 22 -9.21 8.62 0.66
N GLN A 23 -9.10 7.49 1.34
CA GLN A 23 -8.48 7.42 2.66
C GLN A 23 -7.01 7.86 2.62
N ILE A 24 -6.28 7.39 1.62
CA ILE A 24 -4.86 7.74 1.46
C ILE A 24 -4.70 9.23 1.21
N VAL A 25 -5.50 9.78 0.29
CA VAL A 25 -5.46 11.22 -0.03
C VAL A 25 -5.80 12.05 1.21
N ASP A 26 -6.85 11.68 1.93
CA ASP A 26 -7.26 12.39 3.14
C ASP A 26 -6.19 12.37 4.21
N GLN A 27 -5.54 11.24 4.42
CA GLN A 27 -4.45 11.12 5.36
C GLN A 27 -3.26 12.01 4.99
N CYS A 28 -2.89 12.01 3.72
CA CYS A 28 -1.80 12.85 3.22
C CYS A 28 -2.16 14.34 3.32
N ASP A 29 -3.40 14.70 3.00
CA ASP A 29 -3.87 16.08 3.11
C ASP A 29 -3.76 16.59 4.55
N ARG A 30 -4.22 15.79 5.51
CA ARG A 30 -4.10 16.15 6.93
C ARG A 30 -2.64 16.29 7.36
N TYR A 31 -1.80 15.39 6.87
CA TYR A 31 -0.37 15.46 7.16
C TYR A 31 0.24 16.77 6.67
N PHE A 32 -0.01 17.14 5.40
CA PHE A 32 0.55 18.37 4.84
C PHE A 32 -0.01 19.63 5.46
N LYS A 33 -1.24 19.60 5.96
CA LYS A 33 -1.89 20.73 6.63
C LYS A 33 -1.49 20.89 8.09
N SER A 34 -0.76 19.92 8.65
CA SER A 34 -0.38 19.96 10.07
C SER A 34 0.59 21.10 10.42
N GLY A 35 1.28 21.65 9.43
CA GLY A 35 2.32 22.67 9.62
C GLY A 35 3.69 22.11 9.95
N ASN A 36 3.80 20.80 10.16
CA ASN A 36 5.05 20.13 10.53
C ASN A 36 5.52 19.11 9.49
N ALA A 37 4.98 19.18 8.28
CA ALA A 37 5.26 18.17 7.25
C ALA A 37 6.73 18.23 6.82
N ASP A 38 7.38 17.07 6.84
CA ASP A 38 8.74 16.88 6.35
C ASP A 38 8.81 15.44 5.81
N VAL A 39 8.66 15.31 4.50
CA VAL A 39 8.51 13.99 3.86
C VAL A 39 9.76 13.12 4.03
N ASN A 40 10.94 13.73 4.08
CA ASN A 40 12.18 12.97 4.26
C ASN A 40 12.32 12.44 5.68
N ARG A 41 12.07 13.30 6.66
CA ARG A 41 12.07 12.88 8.06
C ARG A 41 11.03 11.83 8.35
N ASP A 42 9.81 12.03 7.85
CA ASP A 42 8.66 11.19 8.16
C ASP A 42 8.52 10.03 7.18
N LYS A 43 9.38 9.95 6.19
CA LYS A 43 9.47 8.86 5.23
C LYS A 43 8.16 8.64 4.46
N LEU A 44 7.55 9.74 4.00
CA LEU A 44 6.43 9.68 3.10
C LEU A 44 6.96 9.54 1.67
N PHE A 45 6.61 8.44 1.00
CA PHE A 45 7.06 8.21 -0.37
C PHE A 45 6.06 7.33 -1.12
N ILE A 46 6.16 7.33 -2.43
CA ILE A 46 5.38 6.47 -3.31
C ILE A 46 6.33 5.75 -4.24
N TYR A 47 6.22 4.42 -4.30
CA TYR A 47 6.89 3.61 -5.30
C TYR A 47 5.87 3.12 -6.32
N ASN A 48 6.24 3.22 -7.58
CA ASN A 48 5.44 2.73 -8.69
C ASN A 48 6.36 2.00 -9.67
N TYR A 49 6.13 0.69 -9.82
CA TYR A 49 6.89 -0.15 -10.73
C TYR A 49 5.95 -0.88 -11.67
N ALA A 50 6.29 -0.90 -12.95
CA ALA A 50 5.65 -1.78 -13.91
C ALA A 50 6.58 -2.97 -14.12
N ILE A 51 6.18 -4.14 -13.58
CA ILE A 51 7.01 -5.34 -13.61
C ILE A 51 6.30 -6.43 -14.41
N PRO A 52 6.94 -6.96 -15.48
CA PRO A 52 6.34 -8.04 -16.24
C PRO A 52 6.53 -9.38 -15.51
N LEU A 53 5.47 -9.89 -14.92
CA LEU A 53 5.47 -11.14 -14.18
C LEU A 53 4.29 -12.00 -14.58
N ASN A 54 4.50 -13.31 -14.70
CA ASN A 54 3.41 -14.25 -14.82
C ASN A 54 2.74 -14.41 -13.44
N ASP A 55 1.60 -15.10 -13.40
CA ASP A 55 0.82 -15.24 -12.16
C ASP A 55 1.59 -15.97 -11.07
N ARG A 56 2.35 -16.98 -11.44
CA ARG A 56 3.13 -17.76 -10.45
C ARG A 56 4.22 -16.90 -9.81
N ASP A 57 4.96 -16.17 -10.62
CA ASP A 57 6.05 -15.34 -10.11
C ASP A 57 5.51 -14.15 -9.33
N PHE A 58 4.38 -13.58 -9.75
CA PHE A 58 3.70 -12.53 -8.99
C PHE A 58 3.27 -13.04 -7.61
N SER A 59 2.67 -14.22 -7.54
CA SER A 59 2.26 -14.81 -6.27
C SER A 59 3.45 -15.09 -5.37
N ALA A 60 4.56 -15.56 -5.93
CA ALA A 60 5.79 -15.78 -5.18
C ALA A 60 6.32 -14.47 -4.59
N MET A 61 6.34 -13.42 -5.39
CA MET A 61 6.77 -12.09 -4.95
C MET A 61 5.87 -11.57 -3.82
N MET A 62 4.56 -11.70 -3.95
CA MET A 62 3.63 -11.25 -2.93
C MET A 62 3.81 -12.04 -1.62
N ASN A 63 4.04 -13.33 -1.71
CA ASN A 63 4.33 -14.14 -0.52
C ASN A 63 5.58 -13.62 0.20
N ASP A 64 6.61 -13.28 -0.54
CA ASP A 64 7.84 -12.73 0.04
C ASP A 64 7.59 -11.37 0.70
N VAL A 65 6.83 -10.50 0.04
CA VAL A 65 6.47 -9.19 0.58
C VAL A 65 5.70 -9.36 1.90
N PHE A 66 4.70 -10.24 1.92
CA PHE A 66 3.90 -10.47 3.13
C PHE A 66 4.74 -11.07 4.26
N LYS A 67 5.67 -11.95 3.95
CA LYS A 67 6.59 -12.51 4.97
C LYS A 67 7.46 -11.41 5.59
N VAL A 68 7.97 -10.51 4.78
CA VAL A 68 8.79 -9.41 5.27
C VAL A 68 7.95 -8.49 6.17
N VAL A 69 6.76 -8.10 5.74
CA VAL A 69 5.87 -7.25 6.54
C VAL A 69 5.54 -7.93 7.87
N ASN A 70 5.18 -9.20 7.85
CA ASN A 70 4.87 -9.96 9.06
C ASN A 70 6.05 -10.02 10.02
N LYS A 71 7.24 -10.22 9.50
CA LYS A 71 8.45 -10.26 10.32
C LYS A 71 8.61 -8.98 11.15
N TYR A 72 8.40 -7.83 10.51
CA TYR A 72 8.54 -6.55 11.19
C TYR A 72 7.34 -6.21 12.06
N ALA A 73 6.14 -6.61 11.66
CA ALA A 73 4.93 -6.39 12.45
C ALA A 73 4.95 -7.13 13.79
N LYS A 74 5.69 -8.24 13.88
CA LYS A 74 5.78 -9.05 15.09
C LYS A 74 6.94 -8.65 16.01
N ARG A 75 7.77 -7.70 15.60
CA ARG A 75 8.89 -7.25 16.43
C ARG A 75 8.38 -6.52 17.67
N LYS A 76 9.17 -6.57 18.71
CA LYS A 76 8.92 -5.80 19.92
C LYS A 76 8.94 -4.31 19.57
N VAL A 77 7.92 -3.58 20.01
CA VAL A 77 7.80 -2.14 19.80
C VAL A 77 8.85 -1.43 20.64
N THR A 78 9.60 -0.52 20.01
CA THR A 78 10.58 0.32 20.71
C THR A 78 9.94 1.64 21.13
N ASP A 79 10.58 2.37 22.06
CA ASP A 79 10.03 3.63 22.57
C ASP A 79 9.96 4.72 21.50
N ASP A 80 10.84 4.67 20.51
CA ASP A 80 10.88 5.64 19.43
C ASP A 80 10.06 5.22 18.19
N ALA A 81 9.30 4.14 18.31
CA ALA A 81 8.48 3.64 17.22
C ALA A 81 7.37 4.63 16.89
N LYS A 82 7.14 4.83 15.61
CA LYS A 82 6.03 5.63 15.09
C LYS A 82 5.09 4.72 14.32
N LEU A 83 3.80 4.94 14.47
CA LEU A 83 2.81 4.18 13.68
C LEU A 83 2.90 4.62 12.24
N ARG A 84 3.10 3.65 11.35
CA ARG A 84 3.22 3.91 9.92
C ARG A 84 2.17 3.14 9.16
N ASN A 85 1.51 3.79 8.23
CA ASN A 85 0.57 3.14 7.34
C ASN A 85 1.30 2.80 6.04
N LEU A 86 1.31 1.52 5.72
CA LEU A 86 1.88 1.03 4.48
C LEU A 86 0.75 0.53 3.60
N TYR A 87 0.59 1.13 2.43
CA TYR A 87 -0.44 0.74 1.46
C TYR A 87 0.19 -0.02 0.32
N LEU A 88 -0.45 -1.10 -0.08
CA LEU A 88 -0.02 -1.89 -1.22
C LEU A 88 -1.18 -2.02 -2.18
N LEU A 89 -0.99 -1.52 -3.39
CA LEU A 89 -1.95 -1.62 -4.46
C LEU A 89 -1.31 -2.30 -5.65
N SER A 90 -1.95 -3.33 -6.15
CA SER A 90 -1.57 -3.98 -7.39
C SER A 90 -2.75 -3.92 -8.36
N ALA A 91 -2.47 -3.51 -9.57
CA ALA A 91 -3.46 -3.44 -10.62
C ALA A 91 -2.83 -3.85 -11.95
N PRO A 92 -3.57 -4.55 -12.80
CA PRO A 92 -3.05 -4.85 -14.14
C PRO A 92 -2.87 -3.56 -14.93
N LYS A 93 -1.79 -3.47 -15.68
CA LYS A 93 -1.60 -2.37 -16.62
C LYS A 93 -2.48 -2.62 -17.83
N GLY A 94 -3.28 -1.63 -18.21
CA GLY A 94 -4.14 -1.73 -19.38
C GLY A 94 -3.34 -1.81 -20.68
N GLU A 95 -3.92 -2.43 -21.69
CA GLU A 95 -3.25 -2.59 -22.99
C GLU A 95 -2.94 -1.27 -23.68
N ASN A 96 -3.69 -0.23 -23.38
CA ASN A 96 -3.54 1.11 -23.96
C ASN A 96 -2.67 2.04 -23.13
N ASP A 97 -2.12 1.56 -22.02
CA ASP A 97 -1.25 2.34 -21.13
C ASP A 97 0.20 2.19 -21.59
N GLU A 98 0.68 3.17 -22.29
CA GLU A 98 2.05 3.19 -22.78
C GLU A 98 2.90 4.28 -22.11
#